data_4aee864c45b31555943ca0b9b9095d91
#
_entry.id   4aee864c45b31555943ca0b9b9095d91
#
_cell.length_a   1.000
_cell.length_b   1.000
_cell.length_c   1.000
_cell.angle_alpha   90.00
_cell.angle_beta   90.00
_cell.angle_gamma   90.00
#
_symmetry.space_group_name_H-M   'P 1'
#
loop_
_entity.id
_entity.type
_entity.pdbx_description
1 polymer ?
#
loop_
_entity_poly.entity_id
_entity_poly.type
_entity_poly.pdbx_seq_one_letter_code
_entity_poly.pdbx_strand_id
1 'polypeptide(L)' 'MPPARQRAPRAATSSARERVLRAAFGLFYAHGIHGVGVDRIIAESGVAKATFYKHFPGKEDLVLAYLDEVDATWSGQ' A
#
# COMPACT_ATOMS: atom_id res chain seq x y z
N MET A 1 11.52 27.64 2.75
CA MET A 1 11.14 27.28 2.49
C MET A 1 10.81 26.92 2.21
N PRO A 2 10.83 26.85 2.28
CA PRO A 2 10.47 26.21 1.96
C PRO A 2 10.16 25.59 1.57
N PRO A 3 10.30 25.31 1.73
CA PRO A 3 9.96 24.69 1.28
C PRO A 3 9.44 23.96 1.20
N ALA A 4 9.47 23.93 1.42
CA ALA A 4 8.96 23.25 1.25
C ALA A 4 8.32 22.70 1.03
N ARG A 5 8.42 22.79 1.07
CA ARG A 5 7.82 22.42 0.70
C ARG A 5 7.64 21.65 0.23
N GLN A 6 7.95 21.47 0.27
CA GLN A 6 7.77 20.85 -0.20
C GLN A 6 7.59 19.98 -0.11
N ARG A 7 7.71 19.83 0.43
CA ARG A 7 7.42 19.03 0.47
C ARG A 7 6.76 18.42 0.46
N ALA A 8 6.62 18.60 0.64
CA ALA A 8 5.93 18.07 0.60
C ALA A 8 5.41 17.58 0.32
N PRO A 9 5.33 17.42 0.21
CA PRO A 9 4.73 16.92 -0.11
C PRO A 9 4.59 16.17 -0.49
N ARG A 10 5.00 15.97 -0.48
CA ARG A 10 4.86 15.29 -0.93
C ARG A 10 4.28 14.58 -0.86
N ALA A 11 4.14 14.88 -0.18
CA ALA A 11 3.53 14.38 -0.07
C ALA A 11 3.11 13.93 -0.17
N ALA A 12 3.24 14.22 0.02
CA ALA A 12 2.85 14.08 -0.24
C ALA A 12 2.55 13.47 -0.55
N THR A 13 2.68 13.89 -0.05
CA THR A 13 2.61 13.18 -0.81
C THR A 13 2.41 11.80 -0.99
N SER A 14 1.82 11.13 -0.22
CA SER A 14 1.60 9.74 -0.52
C SER A 14 0.43 9.63 -1.47
N SER A 15 0.63 8.92 -2.56
CA SER A 15 -0.45 8.65 -3.48
C SER A 15 -1.41 7.64 -2.84
N ALA A 16 -2.62 7.54 -3.39
CA ALA A 16 -3.57 6.55 -2.88
C ALA A 16 -2.99 5.15 -3.00
N ARG A 17 -2.29 4.88 -4.10
CA ARG A 17 -1.67 3.59 -4.32
C ARG A 17 -0.67 3.25 -3.21
N GLU A 18 0.16 4.21 -2.85
CA GLU A 18 1.14 3.99 -1.79
C GLU A 18 0.49 3.77 -0.44
N ARG A 19 -0.60 4.48 -0.18
CA ARG A 19 -1.32 4.32 1.09
C ARG A 19 -1.91 2.92 1.19
N VAL A 20 -2.47 2.42 0.09
CA VAL A 20 -3.00 1.07 0.06
C VAL A 20 -1.89 0.05 0.27
N LEU A 21 -0.77 0.21 -0.43
CA LEU A 21 0.34 -0.72 -0.29
C LEU A 21 0.89 -0.74 1.13
N ARG A 22 1.02 0.43 1.73
CA ARG A 22 1.52 0.50 3.10
C ARG A 22 0.58 -0.23 4.06
N ALA A 23 -0.72 0.00 3.91
CA ALA A 23 -1.69 -0.66 4.77
C ALA A 23 -1.68 -2.17 4.56
N ALA A 24 -1.65 -2.58 3.29
CA ALA A 24 -1.65 -4.00 2.96
C ALA A 24 -0.39 -4.70 3.50
N PHE A 25 0.75 -4.09 3.31
CA PHE A 25 2.01 -4.68 3.75
C PHE A 25 2.02 -4.87 5.27
N GLY A 26 1.58 -3.85 6.00
CA GLY A 26 1.52 -3.95 7.45
C GLY A 26 0.58 -5.05 7.92
N LEU A 27 -0.59 -5.13 7.30
CA LEU A 27 -1.58 -6.14 7.67
C LEU A 27 -1.11 -7.55 7.30
N PHE A 28 -0.52 -7.70 6.11
CA PHE A 28 0.00 -9.00 5.69
C PHE A 28 1.10 -9.47 6.60
N TYR A 29 1.96 -8.56 7.01
CA TYR A 29 3.06 -8.90 7.91
C TYR A 29 2.52 -9.34 9.27
N ALA A 30 1.53 -8.63 9.78
CA ALA A 30 1.00 -8.89 11.12
C ALA A 30 0.10 -10.12 11.17
N HIS A 31 -0.70 -10.35 10.12
CA HIS A 31 -1.75 -11.36 10.15
C HIS A 31 -1.62 -12.43 9.08
N GLY A 32 -0.65 -12.30 8.20
CA GLY A 32 -0.52 -13.22 7.08
C GLY A 32 -1.43 -12.82 5.93
N ILE A 33 -1.04 -13.24 4.73
CA ILE A 33 -1.79 -12.87 3.52
C ILE A 33 -3.23 -13.39 3.58
N HIS A 34 -3.40 -14.62 4.04
CA HIS A 34 -4.73 -15.23 4.06
C HIS A 34 -5.60 -14.71 5.19
N GLY A 35 -5.01 -14.07 6.17
CA GLY A 35 -5.76 -13.55 7.30
C GLY A 35 -6.32 -12.15 7.09
N VAL A 36 -6.10 -11.56 5.92
CA VAL A 36 -6.49 -10.17 5.67
C VAL A 36 -7.37 -10.09 4.45
N GLY A 37 -8.55 -9.47 4.59
CA GLY A 37 -9.45 -9.25 3.48
C GLY A 37 -9.27 -7.87 2.88
N VAL A 38 -9.75 -7.70 1.67
CA VAL A 38 -9.66 -6.43 0.95
C VAL A 38 -10.37 -5.31 1.72
N ASP A 39 -11.52 -5.61 2.30
CA ASP A 39 -12.26 -4.58 3.04
C ASP A 39 -11.44 -4.02 4.19
N ARG A 40 -10.69 -4.87 4.85
CA ARG A 40 -9.83 -4.44 5.94
C ARG A 40 -8.75 -3.50 5.42
N ILE A 41 -8.18 -3.84 4.28
CA ILE A 41 -7.13 -3.02 3.68
C ILE A 41 -7.67 -1.66 3.27
N ILE A 42 -8.86 -1.64 2.68
CA ILE A 42 -9.48 -0.37 2.29
C ILE A 42 -9.71 0.51 3.52
N ALA A 43 -10.25 -0.07 4.57
CA ALA A 43 -10.51 0.67 5.80
C ALA A 43 -9.23 1.22 6.41
N GLU A 44 -8.20 0.39 6.44
CA GLU A 44 -6.93 0.78 7.04
C GLU A 44 -6.21 1.86 6.24
N SER A 45 -6.31 1.79 4.91
CA SER A 45 -5.65 2.74 4.03
C SER A 45 -6.32 4.11 4.02
N GLY A 46 -7.61 4.15 4.34
CA GLY A 46 -8.35 5.39 4.33
C GLY A 46 -8.70 5.89 2.93
N VAL A 47 -8.52 5.07 1.91
CA VAL A 47 -8.88 5.48 0.55
C VAL A 47 -10.31 5.06 0.23
N ALA A 48 -10.90 5.72 -0.74
CA ALA A 48 -12.24 5.34 -1.19
C ALA A 48 -12.17 3.98 -1.88
N LYS A 49 -13.24 3.22 -1.77
CA LYS A 49 -13.31 1.90 -2.36
C LYS A 49 -13.07 1.94 -3.87
N ALA A 50 -13.68 2.92 -4.54
CA ALA A 50 -13.50 3.05 -5.98
C ALA A 50 -12.04 3.33 -6.34
N THR A 51 -11.38 4.15 -5.54
CA THR A 51 -9.97 4.46 -5.76
C THR A 51 -9.11 3.21 -5.57
N PHE A 52 -9.43 2.42 -4.56
CA PHE A 52 -8.72 1.17 -4.32
C PHE A 52 -8.80 0.27 -5.56
N TYR A 53 -10.00 0.03 -6.05
CA TYR A 53 -10.18 -0.87 -7.18
C TYR A 53 -9.63 -0.33 -8.49
N LYS A 54 -9.46 0.97 -8.57
CA LYS A 54 -8.82 1.58 -9.73
C LYS A 54 -7.36 1.14 -9.82
N HIS A 55 -6.70 1.04 -8.67
CA HIS A 55 -5.28 0.67 -8.63
C HIS A 55 -5.06 -0.82 -8.48
N PHE A 56 -5.95 -1.49 -7.76
CA PHE A 56 -5.81 -2.91 -7.46
C PHE A 56 -7.15 -3.61 -7.69
N PRO A 57 -7.36 -4.15 -8.89
CA PRO A 57 -8.64 -4.80 -9.20
C PRO A 57 -9.00 -5.95 -8.27
N GLY A 58 -8.00 -6.57 -7.64
CA GLY A 58 -8.27 -7.65 -6.71
C GLY A 58 -7.16 -7.81 -5.71
N LYS A 59 -7.40 -8.66 -4.73
CA LYS A 59 -6.40 -8.89 -3.68
C LYS A 59 -5.10 -9.46 -4.25
N GLU A 60 -5.21 -10.23 -5.33
CA GLU A 60 -4.03 -10.84 -5.93
C GLU A 60 -3.02 -9.79 -6.37
N ASP A 61 -3.50 -8.66 -6.84
CA ASP A 61 -2.61 -7.60 -7.27
C ASP A 61 -1.80 -7.06 -6.09
N LEU A 62 -2.43 -6.97 -4.93
CA LEU A 62 -1.75 -6.54 -3.72
C LEU A 62 -0.76 -7.59 -3.24
N VAL A 63 -1.15 -8.85 -3.31
CA VAL A 63 -0.28 -9.93 -2.89
C VAL A 63 0.97 -9.97 -3.76
N LEU A 64 0.80 -9.80 -5.06
CA LEU A 64 1.94 -9.79 -5.97
C LEU A 64 2.86 -8.62 -5.68
N ALA A 65 2.29 -7.43 -5.40
CA ALA A 65 3.10 -6.27 -5.05
C ALA A 65 3.86 -6.51 -3.76
N TYR A 66 3.20 -7.13 -2.79
CA TYR A 66 3.82 -7.43 -1.51
C TYR A 66 4.98 -8.40 -1.68
N LEU A 67 4.74 -9.48 -2.42
CA LEU A 67 5.77 -10.49 -2.63
C LEU A 67 6.94 -9.92 -3.43
N ASP A 68 6.65 -9.06 -4.38
CA ASP A 68 7.67 -8.41 -5.17
C ASP A 68 8.56 -7.53 -4.29
N GLU A 69 7.94 -6.81 -3.37
CA GLU A 69 8.67 -5.94 -2.46
C GLU A 69 9.54 -6.75 -1.50
N VAL A 70 8.97 -7.82 -0.96
CA VAL A 70 9.71 -8.70 -0.05
C VAL A 70 10.90 -9.34 -0.77
N ASP A 71 10.65 -9.80 -1.99
CA ASP A 71 11.69 -10.43 -2.79
C ASP A 71 12.80 -9.44 -3.12
N ALA A 72 12.43 -8.22 -3.48
CA ALA A 72 13.40 -7.19 -3.78
C ALA A 72 14.26 -6.87 -2.55
N THR A 73 13.62 -6.84 -1.39
CA THR A 73 14.34 -6.57 -0.15
C THR A 73 15.37 -7.65 0.14
N TRP A 74 14.97 -8.90 -0.06
CA TRP A 74 15.88 -10.02 0.17
C TRP A 74 16.95 -10.11 -0.93
N SER A 75 16.54 -9.89 -2.17
CA SER A 75 17.46 -9.99 -3.30
C SER A 75 18.45 -8.85 -3.32
N GLY A 76 18.09 -7.72 -2.75
CA GLY A 76 18.93 -6.55 -2.71
C GLY A 76 20.12 -6.69 -1.79
N GLN A 77 20.17 -7.77 -1.05
CA GLN A 77 21.31 -8.04 -0.16
C GLN A 77 22.54 -8.51 -0.92
#